data_f362f2e5cfbfcc384cbb4afa99d1e250
#
_entry.id   f362f2e5cfbfcc384cbb4afa99d1e250
#
_cell.length_a   1.000
_cell.length_b   1.000
_cell.length_c   1.000
_cell.angle_alpha   90.00
_cell.angle_beta   90.00
_cell.angle_gamma   90.00
#
_symmetry.space_group_name_H-M   'P 1'
#
loop_
_entity.id
_entity.type
_entity.pdbx_description
1 polymer ?
#
loop_
_entity_poly.entity_id
_entity_poly.type
_entity_poly.pdbx_seq_one_letter_code
_entity_poly.pdbx_strand_id
1 'polypeptide(L)'
;INSLRKLEYRGYDSAGLATLSGGIINEVKSEGRVENLEKNIAIKNMQGSVGIGHVRWATHGIPNTVNAHPHSSNNVSIVHNGIIENSTILKKFLISKGHKFKSQTDTEVIVHLITEYLKKNDLKNSIIKMLNQLHGSFALGIIFKDQPDLIVGARRGSPLAVGYGPNENYLGSDSYALKSMTNKISYLNDGEFCILKKNSVEFFNEKGVKVNKKVLELSSSEQDYDKGDFKHFMAKEIEEQPTTLKNCIKEYIDNINNDINIYNFPWDLKKISSITLIGCGTAYHSCLMAKYWFEELTSLDITIDIASEFRYRKNRFKKDNLYVFVSQSGETADTYAALDLCNKNNMKTCSIVNVIESSIARDANFVLPIHCGPEIGVASTKAFLGQMLVLYILCLKLSVLNKDLDKKTYVNKIKDLKNLPKLIEETLLTESKIQTISSTFTDAKGSMFLGRGFSYPIALEGALKLKELAYVHAEGYPAGEMKHGPLALIEDGMPVVVLAPRDNYYQKTISNMQEVIARGAKVLLITNKSKDEVMSENIWQTIEVESANDDLLPFLLTVPLQKLAYYSALKKGYDIDKPRNLAKSVTVE
;
A
#
# COMPACT_ATOMS: atom_id res chain seq x y z
N ILE A 1 -0.75 -21.94 9.94
CA ILE A 1 -0.11 -21.87 8.62
C ILE A 1 -1.00 -21.10 7.62
N ASN A 2 -2.29 -21.42 7.47
CA ASN A 2 -3.16 -20.75 6.50
C ASN A 2 -3.21 -19.22 6.67
N SER A 3 -3.26 -18.74 7.92
CA SER A 3 -3.21 -17.28 8.20
C SER A 3 -1.84 -16.68 7.86
N LEU A 4 -0.73 -17.40 8.09
CA LEU A 4 0.59 -16.94 7.68
C LEU A 4 0.74 -16.86 6.15
N ARG A 5 0.17 -17.80 5.40
CA ARG A 5 0.12 -17.73 3.93
C ARG A 5 -0.63 -16.49 3.44
N LYS A 6 -1.74 -16.15 4.11
CA LYS A 6 -2.48 -14.92 3.83
C LYS A 6 -1.70 -13.64 4.13
N LEU A 7 -0.73 -13.70 5.04
CA LEU A 7 0.13 -12.57 5.40
C LEU A 7 1.42 -12.48 4.57
N GLU A 8 1.73 -13.45 3.71
CA GLU A 8 2.95 -13.42 2.88
C GLU A 8 3.06 -12.17 1.99
N TYR A 9 1.95 -11.53 1.64
CA TYR A 9 1.97 -10.28 0.89
C TYR A 9 2.64 -9.12 1.66
N ARG A 10 2.81 -9.26 2.99
CA ARG A 10 3.50 -8.27 3.86
C ARG A 10 4.99 -8.56 4.04
N GLY A 11 5.45 -9.77 3.74
CA GLY A 11 6.84 -10.18 3.86
C GLY A 11 7.00 -11.69 3.73
N TYR A 12 8.11 -12.11 3.16
CA TYR A 12 8.41 -13.53 2.88
C TYR A 12 9.89 -13.87 2.93
N ASP A 13 10.68 -13.07 3.66
CA ASP A 13 12.13 -13.29 3.80
C ASP A 13 12.43 -14.49 4.70
N SER A 14 11.60 -14.68 5.68
CA SER A 14 11.63 -15.84 6.57
C SER A 14 10.27 -15.99 7.28
N ALA A 15 10.00 -17.19 7.77
CA ALA A 15 8.80 -17.50 8.51
C ALA A 15 9.11 -18.37 9.74
N GLY A 16 8.25 -18.31 10.75
CA GLY A 16 8.39 -19.20 11.90
C GLY A 16 7.14 -19.28 12.76
N LEU A 17 7.11 -20.29 13.57
CA LEU A 17 6.03 -20.65 14.48
C LEU A 17 6.60 -21.07 15.84
N ALA A 18 5.98 -20.65 16.93
CA ALA A 18 6.18 -21.23 18.24
C ALA A 18 4.85 -21.71 18.81
N THR A 19 4.85 -22.88 19.43
CA THR A 19 3.69 -23.43 20.13
C THR A 19 4.07 -23.81 21.57
N LEU A 20 3.07 -23.76 22.45
CA LEU A 20 3.21 -24.18 23.82
C LEU A 20 2.49 -25.52 24.05
N SER A 21 3.25 -26.54 24.42
CA SER A 21 2.75 -27.89 24.71
C SER A 21 3.45 -28.46 25.92
N GLY A 22 2.70 -28.95 26.90
CA GLY A 22 3.25 -29.57 28.11
C GLY A 22 4.23 -28.69 28.92
N GLY A 23 4.04 -27.35 28.90
CA GLY A 23 4.93 -26.40 29.54
C GLY A 23 6.28 -26.20 28.80
N ILE A 24 6.36 -26.60 27.53
CA ILE A 24 7.54 -26.41 26.68
C ILE A 24 7.18 -25.56 25.48
N ILE A 25 7.99 -24.53 25.21
CA ILE A 25 7.90 -23.74 23.99
C ILE A 25 8.67 -24.48 22.90
N ASN A 26 7.93 -24.95 21.88
CA ASN A 26 8.48 -25.56 20.67
C ASN A 26 8.55 -24.53 19.55
N GLU A 27 9.66 -24.44 18.84
CA GLU A 27 9.90 -23.44 17.81
C GLU A 27 10.39 -24.08 16.52
N VAL A 28 9.82 -23.60 15.39
CA VAL A 28 10.28 -23.94 14.04
C VAL A 28 10.39 -22.68 13.21
N LYS A 29 11.50 -22.52 12.52
CA LYS A 29 11.79 -21.39 11.64
C LYS A 29 12.33 -21.88 10.31
N SER A 30 12.13 -21.06 9.25
CA SER A 30 12.70 -21.30 7.94
C SER A 30 13.03 -19.97 7.25
N GLU A 31 14.01 -20.00 6.37
CA GLU A 31 14.23 -18.96 5.39
C GLU A 31 13.19 -19.05 4.29
N GLY A 32 12.84 -17.90 3.68
CA GLY A 32 11.92 -17.81 2.58
C GLY A 32 10.46 -17.99 2.99
N ARG A 33 9.67 -18.53 2.08
CA ARG A 33 8.21 -18.60 2.16
C ARG A 33 7.67 -19.58 3.18
N VAL A 34 6.40 -19.39 3.55
CA VAL A 34 5.65 -20.25 4.48
C VAL A 34 5.64 -21.74 4.05
N GLU A 35 5.74 -22.02 2.76
CA GLU A 35 5.87 -23.39 2.25
C GLU A 35 7.09 -24.13 2.82
N ASN A 36 8.23 -23.43 2.98
CA ASN A 36 9.42 -24.01 3.59
C ASN A 36 9.23 -24.27 5.09
N LEU A 37 8.54 -23.35 5.77
CA LEU A 37 8.17 -23.54 7.18
C LEU A 37 7.27 -24.76 7.36
N GLU A 38 6.29 -24.96 6.48
CA GLU A 38 5.35 -26.08 6.53
C GLU A 38 6.05 -27.43 6.40
N LYS A 39 7.01 -27.56 5.47
CA LYS A 39 7.85 -28.77 5.34
C LYS A 39 8.59 -29.07 6.65
N ASN A 40 9.14 -28.04 7.29
CA ASN A 40 9.85 -28.19 8.56
C ASN A 40 8.92 -28.55 9.73
N ILE A 41 7.70 -28.03 9.78
CA ILE A 41 6.68 -28.34 10.80
C ILE A 41 6.25 -29.80 10.69
N ALA A 42 6.03 -30.31 9.49
CA ALA A 42 5.67 -31.72 9.25
C ALA A 42 6.73 -32.67 9.80
N ILE A 43 8.02 -32.35 9.65
CA ILE A 43 9.13 -33.14 10.17
C ILE A 43 9.17 -33.13 11.71
N LYS A 44 8.91 -31.94 12.34
CA LYS A 44 9.01 -31.79 13.80
C LYS A 44 7.76 -32.17 14.59
N ASN A 45 6.65 -32.50 13.91
CA ASN A 45 5.35 -32.83 14.50
C ASN A 45 4.92 -31.85 15.61
N MET A 46 4.83 -30.57 15.28
CA MET A 46 4.50 -29.49 16.20
C MET A 46 3.10 -29.66 16.80
N GLN A 47 3.00 -29.67 18.13
CA GLN A 47 1.73 -29.73 18.85
C GLN A 47 1.61 -28.55 19.81
N GLY A 48 0.38 -28.24 20.24
CA GLY A 48 0.07 -27.20 21.21
C GLY A 48 -1.29 -26.60 21.02
N SER A 49 -1.89 -26.09 22.10
CA SER A 49 -3.18 -25.38 22.08
C SER A 49 -3.04 -23.85 22.00
N VAL A 50 -1.83 -23.34 22.26
CA VAL A 50 -1.48 -21.92 22.16
C VAL A 50 -0.26 -21.79 21.27
N GLY A 51 -0.27 -20.82 20.36
CA GLY A 51 0.85 -20.59 19.46
C GLY A 51 0.86 -19.20 18.86
N ILE A 52 2.03 -18.77 18.42
CA ILE A 52 2.28 -17.53 17.69
C ILE A 52 3.08 -17.84 16.44
N GLY A 53 2.80 -17.11 15.35
CA GLY A 53 3.51 -17.29 14.08
C GLY A 53 3.76 -15.96 13.42
N HIS A 54 4.75 -15.92 12.52
CA HIS A 54 5.17 -14.70 11.86
C HIS A 54 5.73 -14.98 10.47
N VAL A 55 5.46 -14.07 9.54
CA VAL A 55 6.16 -13.92 8.26
C VAL A 55 6.94 -12.60 8.31
N ARG A 56 8.25 -12.68 8.05
CA ARG A 56 9.17 -11.58 8.30
C ARG A 56 9.44 -10.79 7.03
N TRP A 57 9.41 -9.48 7.16
CA TRP A 57 10.07 -8.50 6.32
C TRP A 57 11.30 -7.99 7.09
N ALA A 58 12.50 -8.21 6.55
CA ALA A 58 13.73 -7.90 7.26
C ALA A 58 13.99 -6.38 7.31
N THR A 59 13.95 -5.82 8.52
CA THR A 59 14.38 -4.44 8.82
C THR A 59 15.76 -4.41 9.47
N HIS A 60 16.04 -5.35 10.39
CA HIS A 60 17.30 -5.50 11.14
C HIS A 60 17.83 -6.93 11.04
N GLY A 61 19.07 -7.09 10.63
CA GLY A 61 19.72 -8.39 10.43
C GLY A 61 19.31 -9.08 9.12
N ILE A 62 20.26 -9.84 8.56
CA ILE A 62 20.07 -10.53 7.28
C ILE A 62 18.92 -11.53 7.32
N PRO A 63 18.22 -11.80 6.20
CA PRO A 63 17.25 -12.88 6.10
C PRO A 63 17.93 -14.25 6.29
N ASN A 64 17.77 -14.84 7.47
CA ASN A 64 18.22 -16.19 7.79
C ASN A 64 17.38 -16.78 8.93
N THR A 65 17.54 -18.06 9.21
CA THR A 65 16.79 -18.78 10.24
C THR A 65 17.01 -18.21 11.65
N VAL A 66 18.19 -17.70 11.98
CA VAL A 66 18.49 -17.13 13.31
C VAL A 66 17.70 -15.84 13.54
N ASN A 67 17.60 -14.99 12.52
CA ASN A 67 16.90 -13.71 12.57
C ASN A 67 15.40 -13.83 12.28
N ALA A 68 14.91 -15.02 11.89
CA ALA A 68 13.47 -15.27 11.73
C ALA A 68 12.76 -15.21 13.10
N HIS A 69 11.52 -14.70 13.10
CA HIS A 69 10.63 -14.79 14.25
C HIS A 69 9.99 -16.19 14.35
N PRO A 70 9.56 -16.60 15.55
CA PRO A 70 9.65 -15.94 16.85
C PRO A 70 11.08 -15.86 17.41
N HIS A 71 11.30 -14.92 18.36
CA HIS A 71 12.48 -14.91 19.22
C HIS A 71 12.10 -15.41 20.62
N SER A 72 12.92 -16.29 21.19
CA SER A 72 12.57 -16.98 22.43
C SER A 72 13.69 -16.98 23.47
N SER A 73 13.30 -16.86 24.73
CA SER A 73 14.07 -17.27 25.90
C SER A 73 13.54 -18.62 26.42
N ASN A 74 14.07 -19.09 27.53
CA ASN A 74 13.56 -20.32 28.15
C ASN A 74 12.08 -20.22 28.59
N ASN A 75 11.57 -19.00 28.84
CA ASN A 75 10.28 -18.79 29.47
C ASN A 75 9.29 -17.99 28.60
N VAL A 76 9.74 -17.32 27.52
CA VAL A 76 8.93 -16.41 26.72
C VAL A 76 9.28 -16.57 25.26
N SER A 77 8.26 -16.51 24.39
CA SER A 77 8.45 -16.44 22.94
C SER A 77 7.63 -15.27 22.38
N ILE A 78 8.20 -14.51 21.43
CA ILE A 78 7.66 -13.25 20.91
C ILE A 78 7.72 -13.21 19.41
N VAL A 79 6.63 -12.72 18.80
CA VAL A 79 6.61 -12.22 17.42
C VAL A 79 6.38 -10.71 17.46
N HIS A 80 6.98 -9.98 16.49
CA HIS A 80 6.98 -8.52 16.46
C HIS A 80 6.90 -8.02 15.02
N ASN A 81 5.97 -7.10 14.79
CA ASN A 81 5.93 -6.21 13.62
C ASN A 81 6.27 -4.80 14.09
N GLY A 82 7.25 -4.17 13.48
CA GLY A 82 7.68 -2.81 13.83
C GLY A 82 9.18 -2.68 13.99
N ILE A 83 9.61 -1.57 14.59
CA ILE A 83 11.02 -1.28 14.88
C ILE A 83 11.15 -0.72 16.30
N ILE A 84 12.07 -1.28 17.06
CA ILE A 84 12.46 -0.79 18.40
C ILE A 84 13.67 0.14 18.26
N GLU A 85 13.41 1.43 18.19
CA GLU A 85 14.44 2.47 17.93
C GLU A 85 15.53 2.52 18.99
N ASN A 86 15.19 2.28 20.26
CA ASN A 86 16.15 2.25 21.36
C ASN A 86 16.75 0.87 21.63
N SER A 87 16.63 -0.08 20.70
CA SER A 87 17.11 -1.46 20.82
C SER A 87 18.59 -1.55 21.21
N THR A 88 19.45 -0.72 20.64
CA THR A 88 20.89 -0.69 20.95
C THR A 88 21.17 -0.33 22.43
N ILE A 89 20.42 0.62 23.00
CA ILE A 89 20.56 1.03 24.39
C ILE A 89 20.08 -0.10 25.31
N LEU A 90 18.89 -0.65 25.01
CA LEU A 90 18.33 -1.79 25.76
C LEU A 90 19.23 -3.03 25.70
N LYS A 91 19.83 -3.33 24.56
CA LYS A 91 20.77 -4.45 24.38
C LYS A 91 21.98 -4.30 25.31
N LYS A 92 22.60 -3.12 25.36
CA LYS A 92 23.73 -2.87 26.28
C LYS A 92 23.35 -3.07 27.74
N PHE A 93 22.19 -2.55 28.16
CA PHE A 93 21.64 -2.75 29.50
C PHE A 93 21.42 -4.24 29.83
N LEU A 94 20.80 -4.98 28.92
CA LEU A 94 20.48 -6.40 29.13
C LEU A 94 21.73 -7.27 29.14
N ILE A 95 22.75 -6.97 28.34
CA ILE A 95 24.07 -7.65 28.40
C ILE A 95 24.70 -7.42 29.76
N SER A 96 24.64 -6.23 30.35
CA SER A 96 25.14 -5.96 31.70
C SER A 96 24.40 -6.72 32.80
N LYS A 97 23.17 -7.22 32.52
CA LYS A 97 22.37 -8.10 33.36
C LYS A 97 22.62 -9.60 33.11
N GLY A 98 23.55 -9.92 32.20
CA GLY A 98 23.95 -11.31 31.92
C GLY A 98 23.16 -11.97 30.78
N HIS A 99 22.30 -11.24 30.06
CA HIS A 99 21.59 -11.78 28.91
C HIS A 99 22.52 -11.95 27.69
N LYS A 100 22.35 -13.09 27.00
CA LYS A 100 23.12 -13.41 25.77
C LYS A 100 22.20 -13.28 24.55
N PHE A 101 22.61 -12.50 23.59
CA PHE A 101 21.90 -12.29 22.35
C PHE A 101 22.39 -13.26 21.27
N LYS A 102 21.46 -13.83 20.50
CA LYS A 102 21.72 -14.79 19.42
C LYS A 102 21.49 -14.17 18.05
N SER A 103 20.54 -13.23 17.93
CA SER A 103 20.13 -12.63 16.68
C SER A 103 20.68 -11.21 16.50
N GLN A 104 20.53 -10.72 15.28
CA GLN A 104 20.85 -9.34 14.91
C GLN A 104 19.61 -8.45 14.94
N THR A 105 18.45 -8.98 15.34
CA THR A 105 17.18 -8.24 15.32
C THR A 105 17.04 -7.33 16.54
N ASP A 106 16.30 -6.26 16.37
CA ASP A 106 15.84 -5.39 17.45
C ASP A 106 14.82 -6.08 18.36
N THR A 107 14.09 -7.08 17.86
CA THR A 107 13.06 -7.83 18.60
C THR A 107 13.60 -8.59 19.79
N GLU A 108 14.82 -9.13 19.73
CA GLU A 108 15.37 -9.96 20.82
C GLU A 108 15.52 -9.19 22.13
N VAL A 109 15.65 -7.85 22.07
CA VAL A 109 15.66 -7.04 23.31
C VAL A 109 14.36 -7.14 24.08
N ILE A 110 13.22 -7.31 23.40
CA ILE A 110 11.89 -7.40 24.03
C ILE A 110 11.80 -8.71 24.83
N VAL A 111 12.30 -9.82 24.26
CA VAL A 111 12.34 -11.13 24.94
C VAL A 111 13.10 -11.06 26.25
N HIS A 112 14.29 -10.47 26.23
CA HIS A 112 15.13 -10.37 27.41
C HIS A 112 14.59 -9.35 28.41
N LEU A 113 13.99 -8.25 27.94
CA LEU A 113 13.42 -7.21 28.79
C LEU A 113 12.21 -7.73 29.59
N ILE A 114 11.26 -8.40 28.95
CA ILE A 114 10.13 -9.01 29.66
C ILE A 114 10.59 -10.12 30.62
N THR A 115 11.57 -10.95 30.21
CA THR A 115 12.15 -12.00 31.05
C THR A 115 12.75 -11.38 32.32
N GLU A 116 13.41 -10.23 32.23
CA GLU A 116 14.01 -9.55 33.38
C GLU A 116 12.94 -9.03 34.35
N TYR A 117 11.84 -8.44 33.80
CA TYR A 117 10.77 -7.93 34.66
C TYR A 117 9.95 -9.02 35.34
N LEU A 118 9.76 -10.18 34.72
CA LEU A 118 9.05 -11.32 35.29
C LEU A 118 9.74 -11.90 36.52
N LYS A 119 11.06 -11.66 36.73
CA LYS A 119 11.77 -12.07 37.92
C LYS A 119 11.26 -11.39 39.20
N LYS A 120 10.66 -10.21 39.11
CA LYS A 120 10.32 -9.35 40.25
C LYS A 120 8.89 -8.84 40.28
N ASN A 121 8.12 -9.08 39.25
CA ASN A 121 6.75 -8.54 39.09
C ASN A 121 5.82 -9.64 38.57
N ASP A 122 4.52 -9.47 38.80
CA ASP A 122 3.49 -10.24 38.13
C ASP A 122 3.48 -9.98 36.64
N LEU A 123 2.73 -10.78 35.90
CA LEU A 123 2.66 -10.72 34.44
C LEU A 123 2.23 -9.34 33.94
N LYS A 124 1.14 -8.79 34.49
CA LYS A 124 0.58 -7.53 34.04
C LYS A 124 1.54 -6.35 34.28
N ASN A 125 2.14 -6.26 35.47
CA ASN A 125 3.11 -5.22 35.78
C ASN A 125 4.40 -5.37 34.97
N SER A 126 4.81 -6.61 34.65
CA SER A 126 5.96 -6.88 33.77
C SER A 126 5.71 -6.37 32.35
N ILE A 127 4.50 -6.59 31.80
CA ILE A 127 4.10 -6.09 30.49
C ILE A 127 4.13 -4.55 30.48
N ILE A 128 3.50 -3.90 31.45
CA ILE A 128 3.47 -2.42 31.55
C ILE A 128 4.88 -1.84 31.61
N LYS A 129 5.76 -2.41 32.44
CA LYS A 129 7.15 -1.95 32.56
C LYS A 129 7.93 -2.15 31.26
N MET A 130 7.73 -3.24 30.57
CA MET A 130 8.35 -3.52 29.27
C MET A 130 7.88 -2.47 28.25
N LEU A 131 6.56 -2.29 28.07
CA LEU A 131 5.99 -1.36 27.10
C LEU A 131 6.42 0.09 27.31
N ASN A 132 6.57 0.53 28.56
CA ASN A 132 7.04 1.85 28.91
C ASN A 132 8.52 2.11 28.60
N GLN A 133 9.31 1.05 28.40
CA GLN A 133 10.73 1.18 28.04
C GLN A 133 10.98 1.08 26.53
N LEU A 134 10.04 0.56 25.76
CA LEU A 134 10.17 0.44 24.32
C LEU A 134 9.88 1.78 23.65
N HIS A 135 10.77 2.22 22.77
CA HIS A 135 10.57 3.36 21.88
C HIS A 135 10.45 2.86 20.44
N GLY A 136 9.62 3.52 19.61
CA GLY A 136 9.33 3.14 18.25
C GLY A 136 7.97 2.47 18.09
N SER A 137 7.75 1.84 16.94
CA SER A 137 6.49 1.18 16.60
C SER A 137 6.57 -0.32 16.84
N PHE A 138 5.47 -0.91 17.34
CA PHE A 138 5.38 -2.36 17.53
C PHE A 138 3.95 -2.88 17.56
N ALA A 139 3.78 -4.10 17.04
CA ALA A 139 2.68 -5.00 17.33
C ALA A 139 3.26 -6.33 17.77
N LEU A 140 2.97 -6.73 19.00
CA LEU A 140 3.55 -7.89 19.68
C LEU A 140 2.53 -9.00 19.85
N GLY A 141 2.96 -10.24 19.63
CA GLY A 141 2.29 -11.44 20.11
C GLY A 141 3.25 -12.22 21.03
N ILE A 142 2.85 -12.48 22.26
CA ILE A 142 3.72 -13.05 23.30
C ILE A 142 3.06 -14.25 23.93
N ILE A 143 3.79 -15.36 24.06
CA ILE A 143 3.40 -16.54 24.84
C ILE A 143 4.42 -16.80 25.96
N PHE A 144 3.95 -17.39 27.05
CA PHE A 144 4.72 -17.59 28.27
C PHE A 144 4.67 -19.06 28.68
N LYS A 145 5.80 -19.64 29.00
CA LYS A 145 5.93 -21.06 29.41
C LYS A 145 5.02 -21.42 30.60
N ASP A 146 4.95 -20.53 31.58
CA ASP A 146 4.22 -20.76 32.83
C ASP A 146 2.73 -20.31 32.75
N GLN A 147 2.26 -19.92 31.55
CA GLN A 147 0.88 -19.48 31.26
C GLN A 147 0.35 -20.23 30.03
N PRO A 148 -0.04 -21.51 30.15
CA PRO A 148 -0.29 -22.38 29.00
C PRO A 148 -1.56 -22.07 28.21
N ASP A 149 -2.43 -21.21 28.72
CA ASP A 149 -3.72 -20.84 28.11
C ASP A 149 -3.82 -19.36 27.69
N LEU A 150 -2.67 -18.67 27.58
CA LEU A 150 -2.65 -17.22 27.48
C LEU A 150 -1.75 -16.72 26.33
N ILE A 151 -2.27 -15.73 25.58
CA ILE A 151 -1.49 -14.89 24.65
C ILE A 151 -1.63 -13.43 25.09
N VAL A 152 -0.53 -12.70 25.06
CA VAL A 152 -0.54 -11.25 25.21
C VAL A 152 -0.34 -10.60 23.85
N GLY A 153 -1.23 -9.65 23.51
CA GLY A 153 -1.06 -8.74 22.38
C GLY A 153 -0.77 -7.33 22.88
N ALA A 154 0.14 -6.60 22.25
CA ALA A 154 0.39 -5.19 22.58
C ALA A 154 0.68 -4.39 21.32
N ARG A 155 0.23 -3.12 21.29
CA ARG A 155 0.33 -2.26 20.10
C ARG A 155 0.84 -0.86 20.42
N ARG A 156 1.72 -0.35 19.54
CA ARG A 156 2.03 1.06 19.35
C ARG A 156 2.45 1.26 17.87
N GLY A 157 1.75 2.13 17.13
CA GLY A 157 2.01 2.37 15.70
C GLY A 157 1.50 1.23 14.81
N SER A 158 2.14 0.06 14.83
CA SER A 158 1.76 -1.07 13.97
C SER A 158 0.39 -1.65 14.33
N PRO A 159 -0.45 -2.06 13.34
CA PRO A 159 -1.81 -2.55 13.60
C PRO A 159 -1.84 -3.90 14.32
N LEU A 160 -2.86 -4.09 15.18
CA LEU A 160 -3.14 -5.35 15.87
C LEU A 160 -4.63 -5.49 16.16
N ALA A 161 -5.17 -6.67 15.88
CA ALA A 161 -6.57 -7.02 16.09
C ALA A 161 -6.74 -8.32 16.86
N VAL A 162 -7.81 -8.39 17.62
CA VAL A 162 -8.28 -9.60 18.31
C VAL A 162 -9.49 -10.13 17.55
N GLY A 163 -9.49 -11.44 17.24
CA GLY A 163 -10.63 -12.16 16.70
C GLY A 163 -11.29 -13.03 17.76
N TYR A 164 -12.62 -13.12 17.73
CA TYR A 164 -13.42 -13.91 18.67
C TYR A 164 -14.02 -15.11 17.97
N GLY A 165 -13.67 -16.32 18.43
CA GLY A 165 -14.24 -17.56 17.93
C GLY A 165 -15.03 -18.33 19.01
N PRO A 166 -15.74 -19.39 18.64
CA PRO A 166 -16.40 -20.28 19.59
C PRO A 166 -15.32 -21.11 20.32
N ASN A 167 -15.14 -20.86 21.62
CA ASN A 167 -14.13 -21.54 22.47
C ASN A 167 -12.66 -21.32 22.08
N GLU A 168 -12.34 -20.26 21.37
CA GLU A 168 -10.97 -19.84 21.04
C GLU A 168 -10.93 -18.37 20.66
N ASN A 169 -9.80 -17.72 20.85
CA ASN A 169 -9.58 -16.35 20.46
C ASN A 169 -8.27 -16.23 19.67
N TYR A 170 -8.22 -15.22 18.80
CA TYR A 170 -7.15 -15.04 17.83
C TYR A 170 -6.50 -13.67 17.97
N LEU A 171 -5.22 -13.58 17.62
CA LEU A 171 -4.48 -12.34 17.50
C LEU A 171 -3.93 -12.25 16.08
N GLY A 172 -4.12 -11.12 15.42
CA GLY A 172 -3.63 -10.92 14.05
C GLY A 172 -3.24 -9.47 13.78
N SER A 173 -2.28 -9.27 12.91
CA SER A 173 -1.84 -7.92 12.51
C SER A 173 -2.88 -7.17 11.69
N ASP A 174 -3.86 -7.87 11.11
CA ASP A 174 -5.02 -7.28 10.44
C ASP A 174 -6.24 -8.19 10.43
N SER A 175 -7.37 -7.64 10.01
CA SER A 175 -8.63 -8.38 9.88
C SER A 175 -8.58 -9.44 8.78
N TYR A 176 -7.78 -9.24 7.73
CA TYR A 176 -7.66 -10.19 6.62
C TYR A 176 -7.08 -11.53 7.08
N ALA A 177 -6.07 -11.50 7.95
CA ALA A 177 -5.49 -12.71 8.54
C ALA A 177 -6.51 -13.51 9.37
N LEU A 178 -7.44 -12.80 10.01
CA LEU A 178 -8.44 -13.37 10.92
C LEU A 178 -9.74 -13.80 10.23
N LYS A 179 -10.06 -13.24 9.06
CA LYS A 179 -11.35 -13.42 8.36
C LYS A 179 -11.74 -14.88 8.08
N SER A 180 -10.75 -15.77 7.89
CA SER A 180 -11.02 -17.21 7.70
C SER A 180 -11.38 -17.96 8.99
N MET A 181 -11.18 -17.35 10.14
CA MET A 181 -11.40 -17.96 11.46
C MET A 181 -12.60 -17.35 12.18
N THR A 182 -12.84 -16.06 11.94
CA THR A 182 -13.93 -15.33 12.58
C THR A 182 -14.31 -14.07 11.80
N ASN A 183 -15.58 -13.67 11.91
CA ASN A 183 -16.07 -12.37 11.45
C ASN A 183 -16.20 -11.33 12.59
N LYS A 184 -15.93 -11.72 13.86
CA LYS A 184 -16.02 -10.83 15.02
C LYS A 184 -14.63 -10.40 15.45
N ILE A 185 -14.36 -9.09 15.40
CA ILE A 185 -13.03 -8.55 15.72
C ILE A 185 -13.11 -7.31 16.60
N SER A 186 -12.04 -7.04 17.32
CA SER A 186 -11.79 -5.74 17.98
C SER A 186 -10.35 -5.29 17.71
N TYR A 187 -10.16 -4.00 17.45
CA TYR A 187 -8.83 -3.43 17.24
C TYR A 187 -8.28 -2.84 18.54
N LEU A 188 -6.98 -3.00 18.76
CA LEU A 188 -6.26 -2.26 19.79
C LEU A 188 -6.00 -0.82 19.30
N ASN A 189 -6.09 0.14 20.20
CA ASN A 189 -5.59 1.49 19.98
C ASN A 189 -4.12 1.58 20.36
N ASP A 190 -3.47 2.68 20.01
CA ASP A 190 -2.08 2.94 20.39
C ASP A 190 -1.89 2.94 21.90
N GLY A 191 -0.81 2.29 22.36
CA GLY A 191 -0.48 2.14 23.77
C GLY A 191 -1.30 1.08 24.52
N GLU A 192 -2.24 0.38 23.84
CA GLU A 192 -3.03 -0.67 24.49
C GLU A 192 -2.35 -2.03 24.41
N PHE A 193 -2.69 -2.87 25.37
CA PHE A 193 -2.39 -4.31 25.33
C PHE A 193 -3.61 -5.13 25.70
N CYS A 194 -3.63 -6.39 25.31
CA CYS A 194 -4.69 -7.33 25.63
C CYS A 194 -4.12 -8.65 26.16
N ILE A 195 -4.92 -9.32 26.96
CA ILE A 195 -4.66 -10.68 27.46
C ILE A 195 -5.77 -11.56 26.92
N LEU A 196 -5.41 -12.48 26.04
CA LEU A 196 -6.32 -13.44 25.42
C LEU A 196 -6.21 -14.77 26.14
N LYS A 197 -7.34 -15.33 26.53
CA LYS A 197 -7.51 -16.71 26.96
C LYS A 197 -8.54 -17.40 26.07
N LYS A 198 -8.66 -18.70 26.21
CA LYS A 198 -9.62 -19.50 25.42
C LYS A 198 -11.01 -18.89 25.35
N ASN A 199 -11.56 -18.43 26.48
CA ASN A 199 -12.95 -17.96 26.58
C ASN A 199 -13.08 -16.49 27.03
N SER A 200 -11.98 -15.74 27.09
CA SER A 200 -12.02 -14.34 27.54
C SER A 200 -10.91 -13.51 26.90
N VAL A 201 -11.22 -12.25 26.68
CA VAL A 201 -10.25 -11.23 26.26
C VAL A 201 -10.40 -10.02 27.17
N GLU A 202 -9.30 -9.54 27.68
CA GLU A 202 -9.26 -8.31 28.47
C GLU A 202 -8.30 -7.32 27.81
N PHE A 203 -8.74 -6.07 27.72
CA PHE A 203 -7.96 -4.97 27.14
C PHE A 203 -7.57 -3.97 28.22
N PHE A 204 -6.37 -3.42 28.10
CA PHE A 204 -5.79 -2.49 29.05
C PHE A 204 -5.10 -1.35 28.28
N ASN A 205 -5.14 -0.14 28.82
CA ASN A 205 -4.30 0.95 28.35
C ASN A 205 -2.85 0.83 28.88
N GLU A 206 -1.97 1.72 28.46
CA GLU A 206 -0.55 1.75 28.86
C GLU A 206 -0.32 1.85 30.38
N LYS A 207 -1.31 2.37 31.15
CA LYS A 207 -1.27 2.43 32.62
C LYS A 207 -1.84 1.17 33.27
N GLY A 208 -2.29 0.20 32.49
CA GLY A 208 -2.89 -1.03 32.98
C GLY A 208 -4.35 -0.87 33.45
N VAL A 209 -5.03 0.22 33.12
CA VAL A 209 -6.45 0.37 33.38
C VAL A 209 -7.23 -0.42 32.34
N LYS A 210 -8.22 -1.20 32.77
CA LYS A 210 -9.06 -1.99 31.88
C LYS A 210 -9.89 -1.06 30.98
N VAL A 211 -9.94 -1.37 29.67
CA VAL A 211 -10.72 -0.65 28.67
C VAL A 211 -11.71 -1.60 27.99
N ASN A 212 -12.86 -1.07 27.63
CA ASN A 212 -13.87 -1.83 26.86
C ASN A 212 -13.67 -1.58 25.37
N LYS A 213 -13.79 -2.64 24.58
CA LYS A 213 -13.69 -2.59 23.13
C LYS A 213 -15.01 -2.93 22.45
N LYS A 214 -15.33 -2.20 21.39
CA LYS A 214 -16.42 -2.54 20.50
C LYS A 214 -16.04 -3.77 19.68
N VAL A 215 -16.90 -4.76 19.62
CA VAL A 215 -16.77 -5.87 18.69
C VAL A 215 -17.41 -5.44 17.36
N LEU A 216 -16.65 -5.54 16.29
CA LEU A 216 -17.10 -5.25 14.93
C LEU A 216 -17.37 -6.57 14.22
N GLU A 217 -18.43 -6.60 13.42
CA GLU A 217 -18.70 -7.72 12.52
C GLU A 217 -18.20 -7.35 11.13
N LEU A 218 -17.24 -8.15 10.63
CA LEU A 218 -16.75 -8.01 9.27
C LEU A 218 -17.81 -8.46 8.28
N SER A 219 -17.99 -7.70 7.20
CA SER A 219 -18.91 -8.09 6.13
C SER A 219 -18.50 -9.45 5.53
N SER A 220 -19.49 -10.31 5.34
CA SER A 220 -19.33 -11.68 4.85
C SER A 220 -19.11 -11.79 3.34
N SER A 221 -18.79 -10.72 2.62
CA SER A 221 -18.49 -10.84 1.21
C SER A 221 -17.29 -11.76 1.04
N GLU A 222 -17.54 -13.00 0.65
CA GLU A 222 -16.57 -13.89 0.02
C GLU A 222 -16.16 -13.21 -1.29
N GLN A 223 -15.23 -12.28 -1.20
CA GLN A 223 -14.58 -11.77 -2.39
C GLN A 223 -13.56 -12.83 -2.79
N ASP A 224 -13.72 -13.35 -3.99
CA ASP A 224 -12.85 -14.37 -4.55
C ASP A 224 -11.39 -13.91 -4.56
N TYR A 225 -10.62 -14.46 -3.63
CA TYR A 225 -9.16 -14.34 -3.61
C TYR A 225 -8.50 -15.37 -4.54
N ASP A 226 -9.26 -15.84 -5.55
CA ASP A 226 -8.78 -16.76 -6.56
C ASP A 226 -8.28 -15.98 -7.79
N LYS A 227 -7.27 -16.53 -8.44
CA LYS A 227 -6.74 -16.02 -9.71
C LYS A 227 -7.71 -16.25 -10.87
N GLY A 228 -8.65 -17.18 -10.72
CA GLY A 228 -9.45 -17.67 -11.85
C GLY A 228 -8.53 -18.26 -12.92
N ASP A 229 -8.83 -17.98 -14.17
CA ASP A 229 -8.05 -18.46 -15.33
C ASP A 229 -6.73 -17.71 -15.56
N PHE A 230 -6.44 -16.70 -14.74
CA PHE A 230 -5.22 -15.90 -14.88
C PHE A 230 -4.00 -16.56 -14.23
N LYS A 231 -2.87 -16.47 -14.91
CA LYS A 231 -1.60 -16.99 -14.38
C LYS A 231 -1.15 -16.24 -13.13
N HIS A 232 -1.40 -14.92 -13.04
CA HIS A 232 -0.98 -14.03 -11.97
C HIS A 232 -2.14 -13.15 -11.50
N PHE A 233 -2.13 -12.76 -10.22
CA PHE A 233 -3.09 -11.79 -9.69
C PHE A 233 -3.00 -10.45 -10.41
N MET A 234 -1.79 -9.96 -10.67
CA MET A 234 -1.62 -8.69 -11.39
C MET A 234 -2.28 -8.71 -12.77
N ALA A 235 -2.20 -9.83 -13.52
CA ALA A 235 -2.89 -9.93 -14.81
C ALA A 235 -4.41 -9.81 -14.65
N LYS A 236 -4.99 -10.55 -13.68
CA LYS A 236 -6.41 -10.45 -13.31
C LYS A 236 -6.79 -9.02 -12.94
N GLU A 237 -5.99 -8.37 -12.09
CA GLU A 237 -6.24 -7.03 -11.58
C GLU A 237 -6.16 -5.96 -12.66
N ILE A 238 -5.32 -6.13 -13.69
CA ILE A 238 -5.29 -5.26 -14.86
C ILE A 238 -6.58 -5.44 -15.68
N GLU A 239 -7.04 -6.68 -15.89
CA GLU A 239 -8.27 -6.96 -16.64
C GLU A 239 -9.55 -6.57 -15.85
N GLU A 240 -9.49 -6.51 -14.53
CA GLU A 240 -10.60 -6.08 -13.68
C GLU A 240 -10.79 -4.54 -13.63
N GLN A 241 -9.90 -3.74 -14.19
CA GLN A 241 -9.96 -2.28 -14.13
C GLN A 241 -11.30 -1.70 -14.63
N PRO A 242 -11.89 -2.15 -15.74
CA PRO A 242 -13.21 -1.67 -16.17
C PRO A 242 -14.30 -1.90 -15.10
N THR A 243 -14.32 -3.10 -14.51
CA THR A 243 -15.27 -3.46 -13.45
C THR A 243 -15.05 -2.62 -12.18
N THR A 244 -13.79 -2.40 -11.80
CA THR A 244 -13.40 -1.53 -10.68
C THR A 244 -13.94 -0.12 -10.88
N LEU A 245 -13.70 0.49 -12.03
CA LEU A 245 -14.18 1.83 -12.33
C LEU A 245 -15.70 1.90 -12.36
N LYS A 246 -16.36 0.90 -12.93
CA LYS A 246 -17.84 0.81 -12.96
C LYS A 246 -18.43 0.75 -11.55
N ASN A 247 -17.84 -0.04 -10.65
CA ASN A 247 -18.28 -0.14 -9.26
C ASN A 247 -18.10 1.19 -8.52
N CYS A 248 -16.95 1.82 -8.67
CA CYS A 248 -16.67 3.11 -8.07
C CYS A 248 -17.63 4.21 -8.61
N ILE A 249 -17.85 4.27 -9.91
CA ILE A 249 -18.79 5.22 -10.53
C ILE A 249 -20.21 5.01 -9.99
N LYS A 250 -20.66 3.77 -9.87
CA LYS A 250 -21.99 3.42 -9.34
C LYS A 250 -22.20 3.95 -7.92
N GLU A 251 -21.17 3.94 -7.10
CA GLU A 251 -21.25 4.38 -5.70
C GLU A 251 -21.34 5.89 -5.56
N TYR A 252 -20.63 6.63 -6.40
CA TYR A 252 -20.54 8.09 -6.28
C TYR A 252 -21.44 8.87 -7.22
N ILE A 253 -21.95 8.30 -8.30
CA ILE A 253 -22.71 9.02 -9.31
C ILE A 253 -24.19 8.62 -9.27
N ASP A 254 -25.05 9.62 -9.00
CA ASP A 254 -26.47 9.50 -9.21
C ASP A 254 -26.78 9.48 -10.73
N ASN A 255 -27.28 8.34 -11.19
CA ASN A 255 -27.60 8.12 -12.59
C ASN A 255 -28.82 8.90 -13.07
N ILE A 256 -29.74 9.26 -12.15
CA ILE A 256 -30.97 9.97 -12.48
C ILE A 256 -30.66 11.45 -12.70
N ASN A 257 -29.98 12.06 -11.74
CA ASN A 257 -29.72 13.49 -11.71
C ASN A 257 -28.40 13.89 -12.41
N ASN A 258 -27.57 12.92 -12.80
CA ASN A 258 -26.19 13.15 -13.26
C ASN A 258 -25.43 14.07 -12.30
N ASP A 259 -25.45 13.73 -11.02
CA ASP A 259 -24.76 14.47 -9.97
C ASP A 259 -23.83 13.54 -9.18
N ILE A 260 -22.81 14.10 -8.57
CA ILE A 260 -21.92 13.38 -7.67
C ILE A 260 -22.47 13.46 -6.25
N ASN A 261 -22.66 12.31 -5.63
CA ASN A 261 -23.12 12.18 -4.26
C ASN A 261 -21.98 11.76 -3.34
N ILE A 262 -21.57 12.70 -2.48
CA ILE A 262 -20.68 12.44 -1.35
C ILE A 262 -21.51 12.66 -0.09
N TYR A 263 -22.07 11.54 0.42
CA TYR A 263 -22.97 11.58 1.57
C TYR A 263 -22.21 11.82 2.88
N ASN A 264 -22.85 12.49 3.83
CA ASN A 264 -22.38 12.69 5.21
C ASN A 264 -21.00 13.35 5.33
N PHE A 265 -20.61 14.15 4.36
CA PHE A 265 -19.37 14.93 4.48
C PHE A 265 -19.47 15.87 5.68
N PRO A 266 -18.56 15.81 6.66
CA PRO A 266 -18.76 16.43 7.97
C PRO A 266 -18.54 17.95 7.98
N TRP A 267 -18.07 18.54 6.87
CA TRP A 267 -17.80 19.97 6.77
C TRP A 267 -18.53 20.57 5.57
N ASP A 268 -18.77 21.88 5.67
CA ASP A 268 -19.21 22.67 4.53
C ASP A 268 -18.07 22.74 3.48
N LEU A 269 -18.23 22.04 2.37
CA LEU A 269 -17.24 21.97 1.29
C LEU A 269 -16.91 23.36 0.71
N LYS A 270 -17.86 24.31 0.77
CA LYS A 270 -17.65 25.69 0.29
C LYS A 270 -16.69 26.51 1.18
N LYS A 271 -16.40 26.02 2.39
CA LYS A 271 -15.46 26.67 3.32
C LYS A 271 -14.05 26.08 3.26
N ILE A 272 -13.80 25.16 2.31
CA ILE A 272 -12.47 24.65 2.05
C ILE A 272 -11.83 25.58 1.03
N SER A 273 -10.71 26.19 1.39
CA SER A 273 -9.95 27.10 0.53
C SER A 273 -8.71 26.44 -0.07
N SER A 274 -8.26 25.36 0.54
CA SER A 274 -7.06 24.64 0.10
C SER A 274 -7.15 23.14 0.40
N ILE A 275 -6.40 22.34 -0.36
CA ILE A 275 -6.30 20.89 -0.19
C ILE A 275 -4.83 20.48 -0.16
N THR A 276 -4.49 19.59 0.76
CA THR A 276 -3.19 18.91 0.75
C THR A 276 -3.42 17.41 0.50
N LEU A 277 -2.91 16.90 -0.62
CA LEU A 277 -2.97 15.50 -0.99
C LEU A 277 -1.69 14.79 -0.54
N ILE A 278 -1.81 13.69 0.21
CA ILE A 278 -0.70 13.01 0.87
C ILE A 278 -0.75 11.51 0.56
N GLY A 279 0.37 10.96 0.10
CA GLY A 279 0.51 9.53 -0.21
C GLY A 279 1.96 9.08 -0.34
N CYS A 280 2.17 7.79 -0.57
CA CYS A 280 3.46 7.18 -0.88
C CYS A 280 3.40 6.39 -2.19
N GLY A 281 4.50 6.35 -2.96
CA GLY A 281 4.62 5.53 -4.17
C GLY A 281 3.50 5.79 -5.17
N THR A 282 2.84 4.73 -5.64
CA THR A 282 1.71 4.79 -6.58
C THR A 282 0.58 5.72 -6.09
N ALA A 283 0.27 5.72 -4.78
CA ALA A 283 -0.73 6.63 -4.21
C ALA A 283 -0.27 8.10 -4.28
N TYR A 284 1.01 8.38 -4.11
CA TYR A 284 1.57 9.72 -4.33
C TYR A 284 1.44 10.13 -5.82
N HIS A 285 1.66 9.22 -6.76
CA HIS A 285 1.48 9.53 -8.19
C HIS A 285 0.01 9.83 -8.53
N SER A 286 -0.96 9.18 -7.87
CA SER A 286 -2.37 9.54 -8.02
C SER A 286 -2.68 10.94 -7.47
N CYS A 287 -2.05 11.33 -6.35
CA CYS A 287 -2.12 12.70 -5.81
C CYS A 287 -1.50 13.72 -6.78
N LEU A 288 -0.34 13.40 -7.35
CA LEU A 288 0.34 14.25 -8.32
C LEU A 288 -0.49 14.44 -9.59
N MET A 289 -1.18 13.37 -10.07
CA MET A 289 -2.11 13.46 -11.17
C MET A 289 -3.31 14.37 -10.83
N ALA A 290 -3.91 14.16 -9.67
CA ALA A 290 -5.08 14.92 -9.24
C ALA A 290 -4.78 16.42 -9.12
N LYS A 291 -3.55 16.80 -8.78
CA LYS A 291 -3.14 18.21 -8.73
C LYS A 291 -3.47 18.94 -10.03
N TYR A 292 -3.18 18.33 -11.19
CA TYR A 292 -3.48 18.95 -12.49
C TYR A 292 -4.98 19.18 -12.68
N TRP A 293 -5.83 18.22 -12.30
CA TRP A 293 -7.28 18.39 -12.36
C TRP A 293 -7.78 19.50 -11.44
N PHE A 294 -7.28 19.54 -10.18
CA PHE A 294 -7.68 20.57 -9.24
C PHE A 294 -7.24 21.96 -9.69
N GLU A 295 -6.00 22.11 -10.19
CA GLU A 295 -5.49 23.40 -10.70
C GLU A 295 -6.25 23.88 -11.95
N GLU A 296 -6.73 22.95 -12.79
CA GLU A 296 -7.49 23.31 -13.99
C GLU A 296 -8.96 23.59 -13.71
N LEU A 297 -9.59 22.84 -12.81
CA LEU A 297 -11.04 22.82 -12.62
C LEU A 297 -11.53 23.54 -11.36
N THR A 298 -10.63 24.00 -10.51
CA THR A 298 -10.98 24.67 -9.24
C THR A 298 -10.11 25.89 -8.96
N SER A 299 -10.62 26.79 -8.14
CA SER A 299 -9.87 27.95 -7.60
C SER A 299 -9.16 27.62 -6.28
N LEU A 300 -9.06 26.34 -5.88
CA LEU A 300 -8.47 25.90 -4.62
C LEU A 300 -6.94 25.87 -4.70
N ASP A 301 -6.28 26.28 -3.62
CA ASP A 301 -4.84 26.05 -3.46
C ASP A 301 -4.56 24.56 -3.25
N ILE A 302 -3.77 23.95 -4.13
CA ILE A 302 -3.43 22.52 -4.05
C ILE A 302 -1.97 22.31 -3.71
N THR A 303 -1.76 21.54 -2.66
CA THR A 303 -0.43 21.06 -2.26
C THR A 303 -0.42 19.54 -2.31
N ILE A 304 0.68 18.96 -2.77
CA ILE A 304 0.92 17.52 -2.70
C ILE A 304 2.15 17.25 -1.84
N ASP A 305 2.14 16.12 -1.14
CA ASP A 305 3.23 15.76 -0.27
C ASP A 305 3.46 14.26 -0.20
N ILE A 306 4.73 13.88 0.01
CA ILE A 306 5.11 12.50 0.30
C ILE A 306 4.95 12.27 1.79
N ALA A 307 4.19 11.24 2.19
CA ALA A 307 3.85 11.03 3.60
C ALA A 307 5.08 10.79 4.48
N SER A 308 6.11 10.09 3.98
CA SER A 308 7.36 9.86 4.69
C SER A 308 8.14 11.13 5.01
N GLU A 309 7.97 12.19 4.21
CA GLU A 309 8.59 13.49 4.45
C GLU A 309 7.69 14.42 5.27
N PHE A 310 6.36 14.38 5.00
CA PHE A 310 5.38 15.21 5.68
C PHE A 310 5.40 15.01 7.20
N ARG A 311 5.53 13.78 7.66
CA ARG A 311 5.48 13.43 9.09
C ARG A 311 6.61 14.01 9.92
N TYR A 312 7.77 14.28 9.33
CA TYR A 312 8.96 14.76 10.06
C TYR A 312 9.22 16.26 9.94
N ARG A 313 8.60 16.91 8.95
CA ARG A 313 8.79 18.35 8.75
C ARG A 313 7.99 19.18 9.73
N LYS A 314 8.41 20.44 9.92
CA LYS A 314 7.62 21.46 10.60
C LYS A 314 6.51 21.94 9.66
N ASN A 315 5.34 21.36 9.76
CA ASN A 315 4.19 21.72 8.94
C ASN A 315 3.50 22.98 9.47
N ARG A 316 3.00 23.80 8.53
CA ARG A 316 2.13 24.94 8.84
C ARG A 316 0.68 24.53 8.57
N PHE A 317 -0.02 24.13 9.63
CA PHE A 317 -1.40 23.70 9.52
C PHE A 317 -2.36 24.91 9.33
N LYS A 318 -3.31 24.77 8.39
CA LYS A 318 -4.38 25.73 8.12
C LYS A 318 -5.73 25.08 8.43
N LYS A 319 -6.62 25.78 9.15
CA LYS A 319 -7.94 25.24 9.57
C LYS A 319 -8.94 25.09 8.43
N ASP A 320 -8.79 25.84 7.37
CA ASP A 320 -9.61 25.82 6.14
C ASP A 320 -9.05 24.90 5.07
N ASN A 321 -7.96 24.19 5.36
CA ASN A 321 -7.37 23.17 4.51
C ASN A 321 -7.98 21.79 4.78
N LEU A 322 -8.24 21.03 3.73
CA LEU A 322 -8.58 19.62 3.79
C LEU A 322 -7.34 18.77 3.51
N TYR A 323 -6.95 17.94 4.47
CA TYR A 323 -5.84 17.00 4.33
C TYR A 323 -6.40 15.65 3.87
N VAL A 324 -6.02 15.21 2.66
CA VAL A 324 -6.49 13.98 2.04
C VAL A 324 -5.37 12.96 1.99
N PHE A 325 -5.56 11.82 2.64
CA PHE A 325 -4.60 10.72 2.76
C PHE A 325 -5.00 9.60 1.83
N VAL A 326 -4.13 9.27 0.87
CA VAL A 326 -4.40 8.24 -0.14
C VAL A 326 -3.57 7.00 0.14
N SER A 327 -4.23 5.85 0.28
CA SER A 327 -3.59 4.56 0.52
C SER A 327 -4.49 3.41 0.07
N GLN A 328 -3.98 2.47 -0.73
CA GLN A 328 -4.77 1.30 -1.13
C GLN A 328 -5.13 0.45 0.09
N SER A 329 -4.15 0.05 0.90
CA SER A 329 -4.36 -0.81 2.07
C SER A 329 -4.95 -0.07 3.28
N GLY A 330 -4.74 1.26 3.36
CA GLY A 330 -5.05 2.04 4.54
C GLY A 330 -4.20 1.69 5.78
N GLU A 331 -3.08 0.95 5.59
CA GLU A 331 -2.17 0.51 6.65
C GLU A 331 -0.72 0.98 6.41
N THR A 332 -0.49 1.86 5.43
CA THR A 332 0.85 2.40 5.15
C THR A 332 1.34 3.25 6.32
N ALA A 333 2.43 2.83 6.96
CA ALA A 333 2.92 3.42 8.22
C ALA A 333 3.14 4.93 8.13
N ASP A 334 3.84 5.39 7.10
CA ASP A 334 4.09 6.82 6.89
C ASP A 334 2.81 7.64 6.67
N THR A 335 1.89 7.09 5.87
CA THR A 335 0.60 7.76 5.60
C THR A 335 -0.26 7.84 6.86
N TYR A 336 -0.26 6.77 7.67
CA TYR A 336 -0.95 6.76 8.95
C TYR A 336 -0.34 7.77 9.94
N ALA A 337 0.98 7.83 10.03
CA ALA A 337 1.65 8.79 10.91
C ALA A 337 1.42 10.25 10.49
N ALA A 338 1.36 10.51 9.18
CA ALA A 338 0.99 11.83 8.65
C ALA A 338 -0.47 12.19 9.00
N LEU A 339 -1.40 11.24 8.92
CA LEU A 339 -2.80 11.40 9.36
C LEU A 339 -2.88 11.70 10.86
N ASP A 340 -2.22 10.90 11.69
CA ASP A 340 -2.19 11.07 13.16
C ASP A 340 -1.64 12.45 13.56
N LEU A 341 -0.59 12.91 12.86
CA LEU A 341 -0.04 14.26 13.05
C LEU A 341 -1.09 15.35 12.77
N CYS A 342 -1.88 15.20 11.69
CA CYS A 342 -2.96 16.13 11.37
C CYS A 342 -4.09 16.07 12.42
N ASN A 343 -4.48 14.88 12.86
CA ASN A 343 -5.50 14.70 13.89
C ASN A 343 -5.09 15.31 15.24
N LYS A 344 -3.84 15.12 15.68
CA LYS A 344 -3.28 15.75 16.88
C LYS A 344 -3.29 17.27 16.83
N ASN A 345 -3.28 17.85 15.63
CA ASN A 345 -3.41 19.29 15.42
C ASN A 345 -4.85 19.75 15.12
N ASN A 346 -5.84 18.87 15.27
CA ASN A 346 -7.27 19.12 15.02
C ASN A 346 -7.56 19.64 13.60
N MET A 347 -6.91 19.04 12.60
CA MET A 347 -7.13 19.37 11.19
C MET A 347 -8.28 18.53 10.59
N LYS A 348 -8.87 19.01 9.49
CA LYS A 348 -9.86 18.26 8.72
C LYS A 348 -9.15 17.17 7.92
N THR A 349 -9.42 15.90 8.21
CA THR A 349 -8.76 14.76 7.59
C THR A 349 -9.76 13.90 6.81
N CYS A 350 -9.44 13.60 5.56
CA CYS A 350 -10.17 12.71 4.69
C CYS A 350 -9.22 11.60 4.21
N SER A 351 -9.68 10.36 4.15
CA SER A 351 -8.92 9.26 3.58
C SER A 351 -9.57 8.73 2.31
N ILE A 352 -8.74 8.39 1.32
CA ILE A 352 -9.12 7.66 0.11
C ILE A 352 -8.46 6.29 0.19
N VAL A 353 -9.23 5.27 0.49
CA VAL A 353 -8.72 3.92 0.78
C VAL A 353 -9.58 2.84 0.12
N ASN A 354 -9.00 1.65 -0.08
CA ASN A 354 -9.76 0.48 -0.53
C ASN A 354 -10.30 -0.35 0.64
N VAL A 355 -9.58 -0.41 1.76
CA VAL A 355 -9.94 -1.19 2.95
C VAL A 355 -10.54 -0.24 3.99
N ILE A 356 -11.87 -0.23 4.10
CA ILE A 356 -12.61 0.70 4.97
C ILE A 356 -12.46 0.38 6.47
N GLU A 357 -12.03 -0.84 6.81
CA GLU A 357 -11.72 -1.25 8.18
C GLU A 357 -10.28 -0.95 8.59
N SER A 358 -9.49 -0.37 7.71
CA SER A 358 -8.07 -0.06 7.96
C SER A 358 -7.85 1.04 8.99
N SER A 359 -6.62 1.13 9.51
CA SER A 359 -6.24 2.12 10.51
C SER A 359 -6.45 3.56 10.01
N ILE A 360 -6.02 3.85 8.77
CA ILE A 360 -6.21 5.17 8.16
C ILE A 360 -7.70 5.51 8.00
N ALA A 361 -8.53 4.54 7.59
CA ALA A 361 -9.96 4.77 7.45
C ALA A 361 -10.65 5.03 8.79
N ARG A 362 -10.29 4.28 9.84
CA ARG A 362 -10.91 4.44 11.17
C ARG A 362 -10.56 5.76 11.85
N ASP A 363 -9.35 6.26 11.62
CA ASP A 363 -8.85 7.43 12.34
C ASP A 363 -9.02 8.73 11.53
N ALA A 364 -9.33 8.66 10.23
CA ALA A 364 -9.72 9.83 9.44
C ALA A 364 -11.12 10.33 9.84
N ASN A 365 -11.34 11.64 9.78
CA ASN A 365 -12.65 12.20 10.06
C ASN A 365 -13.69 11.84 8.99
N PHE A 366 -13.24 11.58 7.76
CA PHE A 366 -14.09 11.16 6.65
C PHE A 366 -13.37 10.17 5.74
N VAL A 367 -14.13 9.26 5.12
CA VAL A 367 -13.58 8.20 4.25
C VAL A 367 -14.27 8.22 2.90
N LEU A 368 -13.48 8.15 1.84
CA LEU A 368 -13.91 7.96 0.46
C LEU A 368 -13.36 6.62 -0.04
N PRO A 369 -14.16 5.55 -0.05
CA PRO A 369 -13.74 4.23 -0.52
C PRO A 369 -13.51 4.20 -2.03
N ILE A 370 -12.50 3.47 -2.50
CA ILE A 370 -12.24 3.30 -3.94
C ILE A 370 -12.95 2.11 -4.59
N HIS A 371 -13.57 1.24 -3.80
CA HIS A 371 -14.41 0.11 -4.24
C HIS A 371 -13.77 -0.82 -5.29
N CYS A 372 -12.44 -1.01 -5.23
CA CYS A 372 -11.72 -1.86 -6.20
C CYS A 372 -11.85 -3.37 -5.93
N GLY A 373 -12.44 -3.78 -4.82
CA GLY A 373 -12.30 -5.15 -4.33
C GLY A 373 -10.85 -5.48 -3.92
N PRO A 374 -10.52 -6.75 -3.68
CA PRO A 374 -9.18 -7.15 -3.27
C PRO A 374 -8.14 -6.88 -4.36
N GLU A 375 -6.99 -6.35 -3.97
CA GLU A 375 -5.80 -6.23 -4.82
C GLU A 375 -4.64 -6.94 -4.12
N ILE A 376 -4.17 -8.07 -4.69
CA ILE A 376 -3.25 -9.02 -4.07
C ILE A 376 -1.82 -8.85 -4.62
N GLY A 377 -1.69 -8.60 -5.93
CA GLY A 377 -0.41 -8.31 -6.56
C GLY A 377 0.29 -7.17 -5.83
N VAL A 378 1.60 -7.32 -5.53
CA VAL A 378 2.35 -6.30 -4.78
C VAL A 378 2.37 -4.98 -5.52
N ALA A 379 2.64 -4.99 -6.82
CA ALA A 379 2.56 -3.80 -7.66
C ALA A 379 1.09 -3.39 -7.87
N SER A 380 0.73 -2.18 -7.44
CA SER A 380 -0.64 -1.68 -7.55
C SER A 380 -1.02 -1.38 -9.00
N THR A 381 -2.25 -1.73 -9.39
CA THR A 381 -2.81 -1.54 -10.74
C THR A 381 -4.22 -0.94 -10.68
N LYS A 382 -5.24 -1.76 -10.41
CA LYS A 382 -6.65 -1.32 -10.38
C LYS A 382 -6.91 -0.30 -9.26
N ALA A 383 -6.21 -0.39 -8.15
CA ALA A 383 -6.35 0.56 -7.06
C ALA A 383 -5.83 1.96 -7.45
N PHE A 384 -4.79 2.06 -8.28
CA PHE A 384 -4.31 3.33 -8.81
C PHE A 384 -5.38 4.05 -9.63
N LEU A 385 -6.04 3.33 -10.57
CA LEU A 385 -7.15 3.90 -11.34
C LEU A 385 -8.33 4.30 -10.43
N GLY A 386 -8.64 3.46 -9.42
CA GLY A 386 -9.67 3.78 -8.43
C GLY A 386 -9.35 5.03 -7.60
N GLN A 387 -8.09 5.19 -7.17
CA GLN A 387 -7.62 6.39 -6.46
C GLN A 387 -7.75 7.64 -7.34
N MET A 388 -7.27 7.57 -8.58
CA MET A 388 -7.41 8.68 -9.55
C MET A 388 -8.88 9.03 -9.75
N LEU A 389 -9.76 8.04 -9.91
CA LEU A 389 -11.19 8.26 -10.14
C LEU A 389 -11.86 8.97 -8.94
N VAL A 390 -11.61 8.53 -7.71
CA VAL A 390 -12.17 9.16 -6.51
C VAL A 390 -11.64 10.58 -6.31
N LEU A 391 -10.36 10.81 -6.58
CA LEU A 391 -9.77 12.15 -6.58
C LEU A 391 -10.40 13.06 -7.63
N TYR A 392 -10.65 12.56 -8.83
CA TYR A 392 -11.32 13.32 -9.90
C TYR A 392 -12.79 13.60 -9.55
N ILE A 393 -13.51 12.64 -8.98
CA ILE A 393 -14.88 12.81 -8.47
C ILE A 393 -14.93 13.90 -7.40
N LEU A 394 -13.99 13.91 -6.46
CA LEU A 394 -13.88 14.94 -5.42
C LEU A 394 -13.60 16.32 -6.05
N CYS A 395 -12.70 16.38 -7.03
CA CYS A 395 -12.39 17.60 -7.78
C CYS A 395 -13.65 18.16 -8.47
N LEU A 396 -14.37 17.35 -9.24
CA LEU A 396 -15.61 17.77 -9.92
C LEU A 396 -16.69 18.24 -8.95
N LYS A 397 -16.83 17.57 -7.79
CA LYS A 397 -17.80 17.99 -6.77
C LYS A 397 -17.45 19.36 -6.19
N LEU A 398 -16.19 19.59 -5.89
CA LEU A 398 -15.72 20.88 -5.37
C LEU A 398 -15.82 21.99 -6.39
N SER A 399 -15.48 21.72 -7.65
CA SER A 399 -15.53 22.74 -8.73
C SER A 399 -16.94 23.28 -8.97
N VAL A 400 -17.96 22.40 -8.94
CA VAL A 400 -19.35 22.86 -9.12
C VAL A 400 -19.90 23.55 -7.87
N LEU A 401 -19.49 23.14 -6.66
CA LEU A 401 -19.91 23.78 -5.42
C LEU A 401 -19.34 25.18 -5.25
N ASN A 402 -18.09 25.38 -5.67
CA ASN A 402 -17.42 26.68 -5.67
C ASN A 402 -17.79 27.55 -6.86
N LYS A 403 -18.59 27.05 -7.81
CA LYS A 403 -18.97 27.70 -9.07
C LYS A 403 -17.79 27.98 -10.02
N ASP A 404 -16.72 27.22 -9.89
CA ASP A 404 -15.57 27.26 -10.81
C ASP A 404 -15.93 26.60 -12.14
N LEU A 405 -16.82 25.60 -12.13
CA LEU A 405 -17.33 24.90 -13.29
C LEU A 405 -18.83 25.15 -13.48
N ASP A 406 -19.26 25.45 -14.70
CA ASP A 406 -20.68 25.58 -15.02
C ASP A 406 -21.38 24.20 -15.01
N LYS A 407 -22.70 24.20 -14.75
CA LYS A 407 -23.49 22.98 -14.61
C LYS A 407 -23.51 22.12 -15.89
N LYS A 408 -23.47 22.73 -17.08
CA LYS A 408 -23.51 22.00 -18.36
C LYS A 408 -22.21 21.22 -18.56
N THR A 409 -21.07 21.88 -18.35
CA THR A 409 -19.74 21.26 -18.44
C THR A 409 -19.58 20.16 -17.39
N TYR A 410 -20.03 20.40 -16.15
CA TYR A 410 -20.04 19.39 -15.07
C TYR A 410 -20.82 18.13 -15.46
N VAL A 411 -22.05 18.27 -15.97
CA VAL A 411 -22.87 17.13 -16.41
C VAL A 411 -22.21 16.38 -17.57
N ASN A 412 -21.56 17.08 -18.50
CA ASN A 412 -20.85 16.44 -19.61
C ASN A 412 -19.65 15.62 -19.08
N LYS A 413 -18.85 16.16 -18.18
CA LYS A 413 -17.74 15.41 -17.54
C LYS A 413 -18.23 14.16 -16.79
N ILE A 414 -19.41 14.21 -16.16
CA ILE A 414 -20.03 13.01 -15.54
C ILE A 414 -20.42 11.97 -16.62
N LYS A 415 -20.95 12.40 -17.76
CA LYS A 415 -21.26 11.47 -18.87
C LYS A 415 -20.01 10.82 -19.43
N ASP A 416 -18.93 11.59 -19.59
CA ASP A 416 -17.65 11.07 -20.04
C ASP A 416 -17.10 10.02 -19.03
N LEU A 417 -17.18 10.29 -17.71
CA LEU A 417 -16.83 9.34 -16.67
C LEU A 417 -17.61 8.02 -16.77
N LYS A 418 -18.91 8.07 -17.06
CA LYS A 418 -19.73 6.86 -17.22
C LYS A 418 -19.28 5.99 -18.39
N ASN A 419 -18.65 6.58 -19.40
CA ASN A 419 -18.09 5.86 -20.56
C ASN A 419 -16.67 5.33 -20.30
N LEU A 420 -15.97 5.80 -19.27
CA LEU A 420 -14.58 5.44 -19.00
C LEU A 420 -14.35 3.92 -18.91
N PRO A 421 -15.19 3.10 -18.22
CA PRO A 421 -14.99 1.65 -18.17
C PRO A 421 -14.90 1.00 -19.56
N LYS A 422 -15.74 1.43 -20.51
CA LYS A 422 -15.73 0.93 -21.88
C LYS A 422 -14.43 1.32 -22.61
N LEU A 423 -13.97 2.56 -22.45
CA LEU A 423 -12.71 3.01 -23.04
C LEU A 423 -11.50 2.23 -22.50
N ILE A 424 -11.53 1.83 -21.23
CA ILE A 424 -10.49 0.95 -20.65
C ILE A 424 -10.58 -0.46 -21.25
N GLU A 425 -11.78 -1.05 -21.41
CA GLU A 425 -11.96 -2.34 -22.09
C GLU A 425 -11.35 -2.32 -23.49
N GLU A 426 -11.62 -1.30 -24.27
CA GLU A 426 -11.06 -1.12 -25.61
C GLU A 426 -9.53 -0.93 -25.58
N THR A 427 -9.00 -0.21 -24.58
CA THR A 427 -7.56 -0.01 -24.41
C THR A 427 -6.84 -1.31 -24.05
N LEU A 428 -7.47 -2.21 -23.29
CA LEU A 428 -6.92 -3.53 -22.94
C LEU A 428 -6.61 -4.38 -24.18
N LEU A 429 -7.29 -4.18 -25.30
CA LEU A 429 -7.05 -4.88 -26.58
C LEU A 429 -5.67 -4.57 -27.21
N THR A 430 -4.93 -3.59 -26.70
CA THR A 430 -3.56 -3.27 -27.15
C THR A 430 -2.52 -4.32 -26.72
N GLU A 431 -2.91 -5.32 -25.96
CA GLU A 431 -2.07 -6.31 -25.28
C GLU A 431 -1.08 -7.05 -26.20
N SER A 432 -1.54 -7.57 -27.34
CA SER A 432 -0.68 -8.36 -28.25
C SER A 432 0.54 -7.59 -28.75
N LYS A 433 0.35 -6.31 -29.03
CA LYS A 433 1.43 -5.42 -29.47
C LYS A 433 2.43 -5.18 -28.32
N ILE A 434 1.92 -4.91 -27.11
CA ILE A 434 2.74 -4.69 -25.93
C ILE A 434 3.57 -5.94 -25.59
N GLN A 435 2.96 -7.12 -25.68
CA GLN A 435 3.65 -8.39 -25.46
C GLN A 435 4.84 -8.58 -26.42
N THR A 436 4.69 -8.19 -27.67
CA THR A 436 5.76 -8.28 -28.66
C THR A 436 6.93 -7.36 -28.33
N ILE A 437 6.65 -6.09 -28.01
CA ILE A 437 7.69 -5.07 -27.78
C ILE A 437 8.37 -5.17 -26.41
N SER A 438 7.74 -5.84 -25.44
CA SER A 438 8.24 -5.91 -24.06
C SER A 438 9.64 -6.54 -23.92
N SER A 439 10.07 -7.37 -24.91
CA SER A 439 11.42 -7.94 -24.94
C SER A 439 12.55 -6.89 -24.99
N THR A 440 12.31 -5.75 -25.63
CA THR A 440 13.30 -4.68 -25.68
C THR A 440 13.61 -4.08 -24.30
N PHE A 441 12.64 -4.15 -23.38
CA PHE A 441 12.79 -3.65 -22.01
C PHE A 441 13.43 -4.70 -21.07
N THR A 442 13.45 -5.97 -21.45
CA THR A 442 14.02 -7.02 -20.58
C THR A 442 15.53 -6.92 -20.46
N ASP A 443 16.22 -6.60 -21.55
CA ASP A 443 17.69 -6.57 -21.61
C ASP A 443 18.26 -5.16 -21.45
N ALA A 444 17.39 -4.16 -21.29
CA ALA A 444 17.79 -2.78 -21.14
C ALA A 444 18.51 -2.55 -19.79
N LYS A 445 19.65 -1.86 -19.82
CA LYS A 445 20.35 -1.39 -18.61
C LYS A 445 19.54 -0.33 -17.86
N GLY A 446 18.82 0.50 -18.61
CA GLY A 446 17.94 1.53 -18.10
C GLY A 446 16.85 1.90 -19.12
N SER A 447 15.84 2.62 -18.67
CA SER A 447 14.77 3.13 -19.51
C SER A 447 14.26 4.47 -18.98
N MET A 448 13.83 5.35 -19.86
CA MET A 448 13.22 6.61 -19.48
C MET A 448 11.75 6.65 -19.90
N PHE A 449 10.96 7.34 -19.10
CA PHE A 449 9.52 7.58 -19.34
C PHE A 449 9.28 9.08 -19.35
N LEU A 450 8.82 9.61 -20.48
CA LEU A 450 8.68 11.04 -20.70
C LEU A 450 7.20 11.42 -20.81
N GLY A 451 6.81 12.51 -20.16
CA GLY A 451 5.48 13.09 -20.27
C GLY A 451 5.48 14.59 -20.01
N ARG A 452 4.41 15.30 -20.41
CA ARG A 452 4.16 16.69 -20.04
C ARG A 452 2.77 16.85 -19.44
N GLY A 453 2.59 17.89 -18.59
CA GLY A 453 1.32 18.09 -17.90
C GLY A 453 0.90 16.83 -17.15
N PHE A 454 -0.34 16.42 -17.28
CA PHE A 454 -0.88 15.22 -16.63
C PHE A 454 -0.20 13.90 -17.09
N SER A 455 0.48 13.87 -18.23
CA SER A 455 1.23 12.70 -18.67
C SER A 455 2.51 12.46 -17.86
N TYR A 456 3.06 13.47 -17.17
CA TYR A 456 4.24 13.31 -16.34
C TYR A 456 4.00 12.40 -15.10
N PRO A 457 2.96 12.57 -14.29
CA PRO A 457 2.65 11.61 -13.23
C PRO A 457 2.46 10.17 -13.72
N ILE A 458 1.88 10.00 -14.92
CA ILE A 458 1.69 8.69 -15.53
C ILE A 458 3.02 8.09 -16.00
N ALA A 459 3.93 8.92 -16.51
CA ALA A 459 5.30 8.49 -16.83
C ALA A 459 6.06 8.02 -15.57
N LEU A 460 5.92 8.71 -14.44
CA LEU A 460 6.49 8.28 -13.15
C LEU A 460 5.92 6.92 -12.72
N GLU A 461 4.61 6.72 -12.85
CA GLU A 461 3.95 5.46 -12.49
C GLU A 461 4.40 4.31 -13.40
N GLY A 462 4.52 4.54 -14.71
CA GLY A 462 5.04 3.53 -15.66
C GLY A 462 6.48 3.13 -15.34
N ALA A 463 7.34 4.10 -15.04
CA ALA A 463 8.72 3.86 -14.62
C ALA A 463 8.77 3.08 -13.30
N LEU A 464 7.90 3.39 -12.33
CA LEU A 464 7.80 2.67 -11.08
C LEU A 464 7.40 1.20 -11.31
N LYS A 465 6.37 0.94 -12.13
CA LYS A 465 5.94 -0.44 -12.44
C LYS A 465 7.06 -1.25 -13.10
N LEU A 466 7.82 -0.67 -14.01
CA LEU A 466 8.94 -1.37 -14.66
C LEU A 466 10.07 -1.68 -13.66
N LYS A 467 10.38 -0.76 -12.74
CA LYS A 467 11.35 -0.98 -11.64
C LYS A 467 10.93 -2.12 -10.74
N GLU A 468 9.68 -2.09 -10.27
CA GLU A 468 9.15 -3.04 -9.30
C GLU A 468 9.13 -4.48 -9.83
N LEU A 469 8.77 -4.66 -11.08
CA LEU A 469 8.46 -5.96 -11.66
C LEU A 469 9.61 -6.55 -12.47
N ALA A 470 10.23 -5.75 -13.34
CA ALA A 470 11.28 -6.19 -14.25
C ALA A 470 12.70 -5.90 -13.75
N TYR A 471 12.82 -5.18 -12.62
CA TYR A 471 14.10 -4.76 -12.02
C TYR A 471 15.00 -4.00 -13.00
N VAL A 472 14.37 -3.23 -13.89
CA VAL A 472 15.05 -2.31 -14.80
C VAL A 472 15.14 -0.94 -14.14
N HIS A 473 16.30 -0.31 -14.15
CA HIS A 473 16.44 1.06 -13.69
C HIS A 473 15.66 1.99 -14.62
N ALA A 474 14.47 2.39 -14.23
CA ALA A 474 13.57 3.21 -15.03
C ALA A 474 13.22 4.51 -14.28
N GLU A 475 13.24 5.64 -15.01
CA GLU A 475 12.98 6.95 -14.45
C GLU A 475 11.96 7.71 -15.28
N GLY A 476 11.03 8.41 -14.60
CA GLY A 476 10.07 9.30 -15.22
C GLY A 476 10.54 10.75 -15.16
N TYR A 477 10.43 11.48 -16.28
CA TYR A 477 10.79 12.88 -16.36
C TYR A 477 9.70 13.72 -17.02
N PRO A 478 9.53 15.00 -16.59
CA PRO A 478 8.88 15.97 -17.46
C PRO A 478 9.71 16.10 -18.74
N ALA A 479 9.10 15.90 -19.91
CA ALA A 479 9.84 15.80 -21.15
C ALA A 479 10.71 17.05 -21.44
N GLY A 480 10.32 18.22 -20.94
CA GLY A 480 11.09 19.45 -21.04
C GLY A 480 12.39 19.47 -20.24
N GLU A 481 12.43 18.70 -19.12
CA GLU A 481 13.58 18.64 -18.23
C GLU A 481 14.74 17.78 -18.79
N MET A 482 14.51 17.05 -19.88
CA MET A 482 15.56 16.25 -20.53
C MET A 482 16.81 17.07 -20.83
N LYS A 483 16.65 18.33 -21.25
CA LYS A 483 17.76 19.25 -21.60
C LYS A 483 18.59 19.69 -20.40
N HIS A 484 18.08 19.50 -19.19
CA HIS A 484 18.71 19.96 -17.94
C HIS A 484 19.50 18.85 -17.23
N GLY A 485 19.98 17.85 -17.98
CA GLY A 485 20.85 16.78 -17.47
C GLY A 485 20.53 15.40 -18.02
N PRO A 486 19.27 14.89 -17.86
CA PRO A 486 18.93 13.50 -18.19
C PRO A 486 19.26 13.09 -19.63
N LEU A 487 19.26 14.04 -20.57
CA LEU A 487 19.59 13.78 -21.98
C LEU A 487 21.01 13.20 -22.17
N ALA A 488 21.92 13.45 -21.23
CA ALA A 488 23.26 12.87 -21.22
C ALA A 488 23.27 11.33 -21.03
N LEU A 489 22.19 10.75 -20.51
CA LEU A 489 22.06 9.31 -20.29
C LEU A 489 21.55 8.55 -21.52
N ILE A 490 21.12 9.25 -22.58
CA ILE A 490 20.63 8.60 -23.78
C ILE A 490 21.79 7.96 -24.54
N GLU A 491 21.72 6.63 -24.67
CA GLU A 491 22.64 5.81 -25.46
C GLU A 491 21.90 5.21 -26.66
N ASP A 492 22.66 4.80 -27.69
CA ASP A 492 22.11 4.15 -28.86
C ASP A 492 21.34 2.88 -28.48
N GLY A 493 20.12 2.75 -28.98
CA GLY A 493 19.22 1.64 -28.67
C GLY A 493 18.55 1.68 -27.30
N MET A 494 18.81 2.69 -26.45
CA MET A 494 18.14 2.82 -25.15
C MET A 494 16.62 2.95 -25.32
N PRO A 495 15.79 2.11 -24.66
CA PRO A 495 14.34 2.22 -24.74
C PRO A 495 13.84 3.44 -23.97
N VAL A 496 13.10 4.29 -24.65
CA VAL A 496 12.44 5.47 -24.07
C VAL A 496 10.95 5.41 -24.37
N VAL A 497 10.12 5.47 -23.33
CA VAL A 497 8.67 5.56 -23.45
C VAL A 497 8.26 7.04 -23.44
N VAL A 498 7.53 7.46 -24.45
CA VAL A 498 7.03 8.85 -24.56
C VAL A 498 5.51 8.83 -24.53
N LEU A 499 4.93 9.49 -23.52
CA LEU A 499 3.50 9.70 -23.41
C LEU A 499 3.15 11.05 -24.05
N ALA A 500 2.57 11.00 -25.24
CA ALA A 500 2.18 12.18 -25.98
C ALA A 500 0.74 12.03 -26.49
N PRO A 501 -0.28 12.17 -25.60
CA PRO A 501 -1.65 12.29 -26.05
C PRO A 501 -1.82 13.56 -26.86
N ARG A 502 -2.82 13.60 -27.75
CA ARG A 502 -3.10 14.73 -28.63
C ARG A 502 -3.85 15.85 -27.89
N ASP A 503 -3.20 16.34 -26.84
CA ASP A 503 -3.61 17.47 -26.01
C ASP A 503 -2.87 18.77 -26.41
N ASN A 504 -3.05 19.82 -25.62
CA ASN A 504 -2.38 21.10 -25.82
C ASN A 504 -0.84 21.02 -25.73
N TYR A 505 -0.28 19.95 -25.16
CA TYR A 505 1.16 19.74 -25.01
C TYR A 505 1.76 18.83 -26.10
N TYR A 506 0.93 18.23 -26.97
CA TYR A 506 1.33 17.23 -27.96
C TYR A 506 2.57 17.65 -28.75
N GLN A 507 2.50 18.80 -29.45
CA GLN A 507 3.60 19.28 -30.31
C GLN A 507 4.91 19.49 -29.52
N LYS A 508 4.81 19.96 -28.27
CA LYS A 508 5.99 20.16 -27.41
C LYS A 508 6.59 18.82 -26.96
N THR A 509 5.75 17.84 -26.67
CA THR A 509 6.18 16.50 -26.29
C THR A 509 6.84 15.78 -27.47
N ILE A 510 6.24 15.90 -28.68
CA ILE A 510 6.85 15.36 -29.93
C ILE A 510 8.21 16.01 -30.20
N SER A 511 8.34 17.33 -30.01
CA SER A 511 9.64 17.99 -30.16
C SER A 511 10.71 17.42 -29.20
N ASN A 512 10.35 17.17 -27.92
CA ASN A 512 11.28 16.53 -26.99
C ASN A 512 11.57 15.05 -27.34
N MET A 513 10.58 14.35 -27.91
CA MET A 513 10.77 12.99 -28.42
C MET A 513 11.83 12.96 -29.53
N GLN A 514 11.81 13.91 -30.46
CA GLN A 514 12.81 14.00 -31.52
C GLN A 514 14.23 14.23 -30.99
N GLU A 515 14.37 14.92 -29.87
CA GLU A 515 15.69 15.16 -29.24
C GLU A 515 16.32 13.86 -28.73
N VAL A 516 15.52 12.92 -28.18
CA VAL A 516 16.04 11.61 -27.74
C VAL A 516 16.24 10.67 -28.93
N ILE A 517 15.36 10.72 -29.95
CA ILE A 517 15.52 9.96 -31.21
C ILE A 517 16.84 10.35 -31.90
N ALA A 518 17.14 11.64 -32.00
CA ALA A 518 18.36 12.15 -32.62
C ALA A 518 19.66 11.67 -31.93
N ARG A 519 19.55 11.08 -30.73
CA ARG A 519 20.66 10.50 -29.96
C ARG A 519 20.64 8.97 -29.92
N GLY A 520 19.84 8.35 -30.79
CA GLY A 520 19.79 6.91 -30.93
C GLY A 520 18.79 6.20 -29.98
N ALA A 521 17.95 6.93 -29.26
CA ALA A 521 16.94 6.31 -28.41
C ALA A 521 15.94 5.48 -29.23
N LYS A 522 15.57 4.32 -28.71
CA LYS A 522 14.53 3.45 -29.26
C LYS A 522 13.19 3.82 -28.66
N VAL A 523 12.46 4.72 -29.33
CA VAL A 523 11.26 5.32 -28.75
C VAL A 523 10.00 4.47 -28.96
N LEU A 524 9.32 4.17 -27.84
CA LEU A 524 7.95 3.71 -27.78
C LEU A 524 7.05 4.91 -27.52
N LEU A 525 6.29 5.32 -28.53
CA LEU A 525 5.26 6.35 -28.40
C LEU A 525 3.95 5.74 -27.91
N ILE A 526 3.36 6.30 -26.86
CA ILE A 526 1.98 6.02 -26.42
C ILE A 526 1.17 7.29 -26.61
N THR A 527 0.14 7.22 -27.47
CA THR A 527 -0.74 8.33 -27.84
C THR A 527 -2.18 7.86 -27.95
N ASN A 528 -3.13 8.76 -28.16
CA ASN A 528 -4.51 8.41 -28.45
C ASN A 528 -4.81 8.45 -29.95
N LYS A 529 -5.77 7.63 -30.39
CA LYS A 529 -6.24 7.57 -31.77
C LYS A 529 -6.64 8.95 -32.30
N SER A 530 -6.30 9.23 -33.55
CA SER A 530 -6.70 10.45 -34.26
C SER A 530 -6.95 10.15 -35.73
N LYS A 531 -7.78 10.97 -36.34
CA LYS A 531 -8.02 10.94 -37.79
C LYS A 531 -6.88 11.59 -38.56
N ASP A 532 -6.11 12.47 -37.93
CA ASP A 532 -5.00 13.18 -38.54
C ASP A 532 -3.71 12.39 -38.34
N GLU A 533 -3.24 11.75 -39.40
CA GLU A 533 -1.94 11.09 -39.45
C GLU A 533 -0.82 12.14 -39.54
N VAL A 534 -0.26 12.54 -38.40
CA VAL A 534 1.06 13.15 -38.36
C VAL A 534 1.95 12.24 -37.51
N MET A 535 2.44 11.18 -38.12
CA MET A 535 3.50 10.36 -37.51
C MET A 535 4.84 11.04 -37.77
N SER A 536 5.60 11.33 -36.71
CA SER A 536 6.99 11.75 -36.88
C SER A 536 7.84 10.58 -37.34
N GLU A 537 8.83 10.86 -38.20
CA GLU A 537 9.76 9.86 -38.70
C GLU A 537 10.62 9.25 -37.57
N ASN A 538 11.07 8.01 -37.75
CA ASN A 538 11.99 7.29 -36.87
C ASN A 538 11.46 6.89 -35.50
N ILE A 539 10.15 6.79 -35.29
CA ILE A 539 9.55 6.17 -34.09
C ILE A 539 9.70 4.64 -34.22
N TRP A 540 10.25 4.02 -33.21
CA TRP A 540 10.42 2.56 -33.21
C TRP A 540 9.06 1.82 -33.16
N GLN A 541 8.18 2.20 -32.22
CA GLN A 541 6.85 1.62 -32.08
C GLN A 541 5.86 2.67 -31.55
N THR A 542 4.59 2.52 -31.94
CA THR A 542 3.49 3.35 -31.43
C THR A 542 2.39 2.46 -30.87
N ILE A 543 1.89 2.79 -29.68
CA ILE A 543 0.66 2.23 -29.11
C ILE A 543 -0.38 3.34 -29.09
N GLU A 544 -1.55 3.07 -29.68
CA GLU A 544 -2.66 4.00 -29.67
C GLU A 544 -3.74 3.51 -28.71
N VAL A 545 -4.08 4.34 -27.72
CA VAL A 545 -5.24 4.16 -26.84
C VAL A 545 -6.46 4.85 -27.45
N GLU A 546 -7.65 4.59 -26.90
CA GLU A 546 -8.87 5.25 -27.39
C GLU A 546 -8.82 6.77 -27.18
N SER A 547 -9.57 7.51 -27.98
CA SER A 547 -9.73 8.95 -27.81
C SER A 547 -10.76 9.24 -26.74
N ALA A 548 -10.44 10.17 -25.85
CA ALA A 548 -11.30 10.61 -24.77
C ALA A 548 -11.13 12.13 -24.54
N ASN A 549 -11.94 12.70 -23.65
CA ASN A 549 -11.68 14.01 -23.08
C ASN A 549 -10.33 14.00 -22.37
N ASP A 550 -9.57 15.08 -22.43
CA ASP A 550 -8.20 15.19 -21.89
C ASP A 550 -8.11 14.75 -20.42
N ASP A 551 -9.13 15.06 -19.59
CA ASP A 551 -9.18 14.65 -18.19
C ASP A 551 -9.13 13.12 -18.00
N LEU A 552 -9.59 12.34 -18.98
CA LEU A 552 -9.68 10.88 -18.90
C LEU A 552 -8.50 10.16 -19.56
N LEU A 553 -7.71 10.86 -20.38
CA LEU A 553 -6.54 10.28 -21.03
C LEU A 553 -5.53 9.67 -20.06
N PRO A 554 -5.29 10.23 -18.84
CA PRO A 554 -4.40 9.62 -17.86
C PRO A 554 -4.76 8.17 -17.50
N PHE A 555 -6.07 7.86 -17.42
CA PHE A 555 -6.53 6.49 -17.14
C PHE A 555 -6.16 5.54 -18.29
N LEU A 556 -6.37 5.97 -19.53
CA LEU A 556 -6.11 5.17 -20.72
C LEU A 556 -4.60 4.94 -20.92
N LEU A 557 -3.80 5.99 -20.74
CA LEU A 557 -2.33 5.92 -20.87
C LEU A 557 -1.67 5.00 -19.83
N THR A 558 -2.31 4.80 -18.68
CA THR A 558 -1.79 3.94 -17.60
C THR A 558 -1.80 2.45 -17.99
N VAL A 559 -2.85 1.98 -18.66
CA VAL A 559 -3.05 0.55 -18.96
C VAL A 559 -1.90 -0.04 -19.79
N PRO A 560 -1.44 0.56 -20.90
CA PRO A 560 -0.30 0.06 -21.66
C PRO A 560 1.00 -0.04 -20.84
N LEU A 561 1.21 0.89 -19.90
CA LEU A 561 2.40 0.89 -19.05
C LEU A 561 2.40 -0.26 -18.04
N GLN A 562 1.24 -0.54 -17.44
CA GLN A 562 1.07 -1.69 -16.54
C GLN A 562 1.31 -3.00 -17.30
N LYS A 563 0.73 -3.17 -18.49
CA LYS A 563 0.95 -4.34 -19.34
C LYS A 563 2.42 -4.44 -19.80
N LEU A 564 3.08 -3.34 -20.14
CA LEU A 564 4.49 -3.33 -20.51
C LEU A 564 5.37 -3.87 -19.37
N ALA A 565 5.17 -3.39 -18.16
CA ALA A 565 5.91 -3.86 -16.99
C ALA A 565 5.63 -5.34 -16.69
N TYR A 566 4.35 -5.75 -16.75
CA TYR A 566 3.93 -7.14 -16.58
C TYR A 566 4.63 -8.08 -17.56
N TYR A 567 4.57 -7.80 -18.87
CA TYR A 567 5.16 -8.67 -19.90
C TYR A 567 6.69 -8.64 -19.89
N SER A 568 7.30 -7.53 -19.52
CA SER A 568 8.75 -7.46 -19.33
C SER A 568 9.22 -8.36 -18.18
N ALA A 569 8.50 -8.37 -17.07
CA ALA A 569 8.78 -9.26 -15.94
C ALA A 569 8.49 -10.74 -16.27
N LEU A 570 7.39 -11.00 -16.98
CA LEU A 570 7.01 -12.36 -17.40
C LEU A 570 8.09 -13.01 -18.27
N LYS A 571 8.67 -12.25 -19.22
CA LYS A 571 9.77 -12.74 -20.08
C LYS A 571 11.05 -13.03 -19.31
N LYS A 572 11.31 -12.30 -18.21
CA LYS A 572 12.43 -12.57 -17.31
C LYS A 572 12.18 -13.76 -16.36
N GLY A 573 10.97 -14.31 -16.34
CA GLY A 573 10.61 -15.40 -15.43
C GLY A 573 10.55 -15.00 -13.96
N TYR A 574 10.34 -13.71 -13.67
CA TYR A 574 10.24 -13.22 -12.30
C TYR A 574 8.87 -13.49 -11.69
N ASP A 575 8.81 -13.54 -10.37
CA ASP A 575 7.54 -13.59 -9.64
C ASP A 575 6.86 -12.22 -9.71
N ILE A 576 5.80 -12.14 -10.50
CA ILE A 576 5.10 -10.89 -10.78
C ILE A 576 4.24 -10.45 -9.60
N ASP A 577 3.58 -11.40 -8.94
CA ASP A 577 2.69 -11.10 -7.83
C ASP A 577 3.47 -10.75 -6.54
N LYS A 578 4.69 -11.29 -6.40
CA LYS A 578 5.56 -11.08 -5.24
C LYS A 578 6.99 -10.77 -5.69
N PRO A 579 7.23 -9.57 -6.25
CA PRO A 579 8.58 -9.15 -6.68
C PRO A 579 9.51 -9.04 -5.48
N ARG A 580 10.81 -9.35 -5.70
CA ARG A 580 11.81 -9.38 -4.62
C ARG A 580 11.89 -8.03 -3.89
N ASN A 581 12.15 -8.08 -2.58
CA ASN A 581 12.38 -6.91 -1.72
C ASN A 581 11.21 -5.90 -1.69
N LEU A 582 10.00 -6.32 -2.03
CA LEU A 582 8.81 -5.47 -1.98
C LEU A 582 7.69 -6.15 -1.19
N ALA A 583 6.89 -5.36 -0.50
CA ALA A 583 5.66 -5.78 0.17
C ALA A 583 4.47 -5.00 -0.38
N LYS A 584 3.27 -5.62 -0.40
CA LYS A 584 2.04 -4.95 -0.83
C LYS A 584 1.70 -3.73 0.03
N SER A 585 1.97 -3.82 1.33
CA SER A 585 1.73 -2.73 2.28
C SER A 585 2.93 -2.59 3.21
N VAL A 586 3.54 -1.40 3.21
CA VAL A 586 4.64 -1.07 4.12
C VAL A 586 4.04 -0.62 5.44
N THR A 587 3.97 -1.53 6.40
CA THR A 587 3.35 -1.33 7.73
C THR A 587 4.35 -1.06 8.85
N VAL A 588 5.62 -0.94 8.49
CA VAL A 588 6.77 -0.62 9.37
C VAL A 588 7.58 0.50 8.75
N GLU A 589 8.33 1.21 9.57
CA GLU A 589 9.29 2.22 9.12
C GLU A 589 10.60 1.61 8.65
#